data_28dc13688eaf953ecb865f6ae19dff82
#
_entry.id   28dc13688eaf953ecb865f6ae19dff82
#
_cell.length_a   1.000
_cell.length_b   1.000
_cell.length_c   1.000
_cell.angle_alpha   90.00
_cell.angle_beta   90.00
_cell.angle_gamma   90.00
#
_symmetry.space_group_name_H-M   'P 1'
#
loop_
_entity.id
_entity.type
_entity.pdbx_description
1 polymer ?
#
loop_
_entity_poly.entity_id
_entity_poly.type
_entity_poly.pdbx_seq_one_letter_code
_entity_poly.pdbx_strand_id
1 'polypeptide(L)'
;MSIRLAVAGLTHGHVWGLLEQWAAQPDVELVAVADPTPLLDNARARFQRAYVDWQRMLDAESPDVVLACADNRTSAAIAIAAMQRGAHVMVEKPMAADLADAEQMLETARATDRMLMINWPTRWNPAIHALLERARSGEFGAVFEFRFRAGHAGPREIGCDPYFVEWLYDERRNGAGALADFACYGAVMSAYLLGEPQQVLGTRGNLTKDYPISDDNAVLIARYPKAIAVIEATWSQIGTDGAPNPIVYSTEATAGVIDGKLRIHRRGAEPVLETPPPLPVGERNAPEYFLKCLRTGTHPEGVLSPEVALIAQRMVEAVK
;
A
#
# COMPACT_ATOMS: atom_id res chain seq x y z
N MET A 1 25.11 -8.40 -12.79
CA MET A 1 24.21 -8.05 -13.92
C MET A 1 23.29 -6.94 -13.44
N SER A 2 23.03 -5.96 -14.30
CA SER A 2 22.07 -4.88 -13.99
C SER A 2 20.64 -5.43 -14.05
N ILE A 3 19.79 -5.00 -13.14
CA ILE A 3 18.37 -5.36 -13.09
C ILE A 3 17.60 -4.42 -14.02
N ARG A 4 16.91 -4.99 -15.00
CA ARG A 4 16.13 -4.26 -16.00
C ARG A 4 14.76 -3.93 -15.46
N LEU A 5 14.51 -2.67 -15.11
CA LEU A 5 13.23 -2.19 -14.60
C LEU A 5 12.41 -1.54 -15.72
N ALA A 6 11.17 -1.97 -15.86
CA ALA A 6 10.14 -1.26 -16.63
C ALA A 6 9.05 -0.69 -15.71
N VAL A 7 8.47 0.44 -16.11
CA VAL A 7 7.37 1.08 -15.39
C VAL A 7 6.13 1.10 -16.26
N ALA A 8 5.03 0.58 -15.76
CA ALA A 8 3.75 0.52 -16.44
C ALA A 8 2.69 1.32 -15.67
N GLY A 9 2.24 2.42 -16.26
CA GLY A 9 1.35 3.39 -15.64
C GLY A 9 2.10 4.50 -14.89
N LEU A 10 1.64 5.73 -15.11
CA LEU A 10 2.18 6.96 -14.48
C LEU A 10 1.09 7.76 -13.78
N THR A 11 -0.15 7.26 -13.77
CA THR A 11 -1.28 7.99 -13.22
C THR A 11 -1.42 7.87 -11.71
N HIS A 12 -0.77 6.90 -11.05
CA HIS A 12 -0.74 6.83 -9.59
C HIS A 12 0.24 7.87 -9.02
N GLY A 13 -0.25 8.73 -8.11
CA GLY A 13 0.52 9.88 -7.60
C GLY A 13 1.87 9.53 -6.95
N HIS A 14 2.04 8.31 -6.43
CA HIS A 14 3.29 7.87 -5.81
C HIS A 14 4.41 7.52 -6.81
N VAL A 15 4.08 7.37 -8.11
CA VAL A 15 5.03 6.90 -9.11
C VAL A 15 6.30 7.76 -9.18
N TRP A 16 6.15 9.08 -9.06
CA TRP A 16 7.28 10.01 -9.19
C TRP A 16 8.30 9.83 -8.08
N GLY A 17 7.85 9.68 -6.84
CA GLY A 17 8.74 9.39 -5.71
C GLY A 17 9.39 8.00 -5.80
N LEU A 18 8.67 7.00 -6.29
CA LEU A 18 9.22 5.67 -6.53
C LEU A 18 10.25 5.66 -7.64
N LEU A 19 10.01 6.41 -8.74
CA LEU A 19 11.00 6.56 -9.81
C LEU A 19 12.33 7.12 -9.33
N GLU A 20 12.30 8.15 -8.46
CA GLU A 20 13.53 8.68 -7.85
C GLU A 20 14.24 7.62 -6.99
N GLN A 21 13.49 6.87 -6.19
CA GLN A 21 14.07 5.81 -5.35
C GLN A 21 14.65 4.66 -6.17
N TRP A 22 13.99 4.26 -7.27
CA TRP A 22 14.50 3.23 -8.19
C TRP A 22 15.72 3.71 -8.96
N ALA A 23 15.72 4.94 -9.47
CA ALA A 23 16.85 5.52 -10.19
C ALA A 23 18.10 5.69 -9.31
N ALA A 24 17.92 5.80 -7.99
CA ALA A 24 19.01 5.87 -7.02
C ALA A 24 19.69 4.50 -6.76
N GLN A 25 19.14 3.40 -7.25
CA GLN A 25 19.74 2.06 -7.07
C GLN A 25 20.84 1.82 -8.11
N PRO A 26 22.08 1.55 -7.69
CA PRO A 26 23.23 1.56 -8.60
C PRO A 26 23.25 0.40 -9.61
N ASP A 27 22.51 -0.67 -9.34
CA ASP A 27 22.42 -1.86 -10.17
C ASP A 27 21.07 -2.01 -10.90
N VAL A 28 20.30 -0.91 -10.98
CA VAL A 28 19.02 -0.86 -11.70
C VAL A 28 19.17 -0.04 -12.97
N GLU A 29 18.67 -0.57 -14.07
CA GLU A 29 18.58 0.08 -15.36
C GLU A 29 17.12 0.35 -15.72
N LEU A 30 16.77 1.62 -15.92
CA LEU A 30 15.41 2.04 -16.32
C LEU A 30 15.26 1.82 -17.83
N VAL A 31 14.79 0.61 -18.22
CA VAL A 31 14.77 0.21 -19.63
C VAL A 31 13.57 0.75 -20.39
N ALA A 32 12.39 0.76 -19.78
CA ALA A 32 11.18 1.17 -20.49
C ALA A 32 10.12 1.77 -19.56
N VAL A 33 9.30 2.65 -20.11
CA VAL A 33 8.11 3.19 -19.48
C VAL A 33 6.92 3.14 -20.43
N ALA A 34 5.74 2.83 -19.91
CA ALA A 34 4.50 2.85 -20.68
C ALA A 34 3.39 3.60 -19.95
N ASP A 35 2.74 4.54 -20.64
CA ASP A 35 1.54 5.20 -20.15
C ASP A 35 0.74 5.77 -21.36
N PRO A 36 -0.59 5.63 -21.41
CA PRO A 36 -1.41 6.17 -22.50
C PRO A 36 -1.65 7.69 -22.37
N THR A 37 -1.30 8.32 -21.26
CA THR A 37 -1.54 9.74 -21.01
C THR A 37 -0.33 10.60 -21.37
N PRO A 38 -0.50 11.93 -21.48
CA PRO A 38 0.62 12.87 -21.65
C PRO A 38 1.67 12.86 -20.54
N LEU A 39 1.40 12.22 -19.38
CA LEU A 39 2.41 12.00 -18.33
C LEU A 39 3.63 11.24 -18.84
N LEU A 40 3.48 10.46 -19.92
CA LEU A 40 4.57 9.77 -20.59
C LEU A 40 5.68 10.73 -21.02
N ASP A 41 5.35 11.93 -21.48
CA ASP A 41 6.34 12.93 -21.91
C ASP A 41 7.21 13.42 -20.74
N ASN A 42 6.70 13.44 -19.52
CA ASN A 42 7.43 13.80 -18.31
C ASN A 42 8.44 12.73 -17.88
N ALA A 43 8.19 11.46 -18.21
CA ALA A 43 9.00 10.33 -17.80
C ALA A 43 10.00 9.88 -18.86
N ARG A 44 9.68 10.02 -20.16
CA ARG A 44 10.40 9.38 -21.28
C ARG A 44 11.90 9.61 -21.31
N ALA A 45 12.36 10.79 -20.90
CA ALA A 45 13.79 11.12 -20.91
C ALA A 45 14.62 10.32 -19.87
N ARG A 46 13.97 9.66 -18.93
CA ARG A 46 14.62 8.82 -17.90
C ARG A 46 14.81 7.37 -18.33
N PHE A 47 14.17 6.96 -19.43
CA PHE A 47 14.14 5.57 -19.88
C PHE A 47 14.76 5.45 -21.27
N GLN A 48 15.22 4.27 -21.60
CA GLN A 48 15.77 3.98 -22.93
C GLN A 48 14.66 4.00 -23.97
N ARG A 49 13.46 3.53 -23.62
CA ARG A 49 12.28 3.46 -24.50
C ARG A 49 10.99 3.86 -23.78
N ALA A 50 10.07 4.42 -24.57
CA ALA A 50 8.76 4.84 -24.11
C ALA A 50 7.66 4.28 -25.01
N TYR A 51 6.57 3.82 -24.41
CA TYR A 51 5.43 3.17 -25.03
C TYR A 51 4.13 3.82 -24.60
N VAL A 52 3.14 3.86 -25.48
CA VAL A 52 1.76 4.22 -25.09
C VAL A 52 1.03 3.01 -24.51
N ASP A 53 1.43 1.80 -24.95
CA ASP A 53 0.79 0.53 -24.62
C ASP A 53 1.75 -0.34 -23.79
N TRP A 54 1.36 -0.65 -22.57
CA TRP A 54 2.16 -1.45 -21.65
C TRP A 54 2.30 -2.93 -22.08
N GLN A 55 1.33 -3.48 -22.81
CA GLN A 55 1.42 -4.85 -23.32
C GLN A 55 2.54 -4.96 -24.36
N ARG A 56 2.59 -4.01 -25.29
CA ARG A 56 3.68 -3.90 -26.25
C ARG A 56 5.04 -3.69 -25.59
N MET A 57 5.07 -2.89 -24.53
CA MET A 57 6.29 -2.71 -23.74
C MET A 57 6.78 -4.03 -23.14
N LEU A 58 5.90 -4.78 -22.48
CA LEU A 58 6.26 -6.07 -21.88
C LEU A 58 6.75 -7.08 -22.93
N ASP A 59 6.11 -7.14 -24.08
CA ASP A 59 6.47 -8.06 -25.18
C ASP A 59 7.83 -7.69 -25.81
N ALA A 60 8.14 -6.39 -25.91
CA ALA A 60 9.36 -5.91 -26.56
C ALA A 60 10.59 -5.92 -25.65
N GLU A 61 10.42 -5.65 -24.35
CA GLU A 61 11.54 -5.36 -23.45
C GLU A 61 11.95 -6.53 -22.56
N SER A 62 11.05 -7.47 -22.27
CA SER A 62 11.31 -8.57 -21.33
C SER A 62 12.05 -8.11 -20.08
N PRO A 63 11.46 -7.22 -19.26
CA PRO A 63 12.11 -6.68 -18.07
C PRO A 63 12.23 -7.73 -16.97
N ASP A 64 13.24 -7.59 -16.09
CA ASP A 64 13.38 -8.42 -14.89
C ASP A 64 12.33 -8.03 -13.83
N VAL A 65 12.02 -6.72 -13.75
CA VAL A 65 11.11 -6.15 -12.77
C VAL A 65 10.16 -5.18 -13.46
N VAL A 66 8.90 -5.23 -13.05
CA VAL A 66 7.87 -4.26 -13.45
C VAL A 66 7.35 -3.54 -12.21
N LEU A 67 7.37 -2.20 -12.26
CA LEU A 67 6.64 -1.35 -11.34
C LEU A 67 5.29 -0.99 -11.97
N ALA A 68 4.18 -1.45 -11.38
CA ALA A 68 2.82 -1.14 -11.82
C ALA A 68 2.24 0.03 -11.01
N CYS A 69 1.99 1.15 -11.68
CA CYS A 69 1.52 2.42 -11.10
C CYS A 69 0.43 3.10 -11.96
N ALA A 70 -0.44 2.32 -12.55
CA ALA A 70 -1.68 2.79 -13.20
C ALA A 70 -2.82 2.93 -12.16
N ASP A 71 -4.07 3.00 -12.59
CA ASP A 71 -5.20 2.78 -11.70
C ASP A 71 -5.19 1.34 -11.14
N ASN A 72 -5.93 1.10 -10.06
CA ASN A 72 -5.86 -0.17 -9.33
C ASN A 72 -6.25 -1.39 -10.18
N ARG A 73 -7.27 -1.26 -11.05
CA ARG A 73 -7.69 -2.34 -11.95
C ARG A 73 -6.63 -2.62 -13.02
N THR A 74 -6.13 -1.57 -13.66
CA THR A 74 -5.10 -1.70 -14.70
C THR A 74 -3.79 -2.22 -14.11
N SER A 75 -3.41 -1.80 -12.90
CA SER A 75 -2.22 -2.29 -12.21
C SER A 75 -2.27 -3.78 -11.92
N ALA A 76 -3.45 -4.32 -11.56
CA ALA A 76 -3.64 -5.76 -11.41
C ALA A 76 -3.44 -6.52 -12.73
N ALA A 77 -4.02 -6.02 -13.83
CA ALA A 77 -3.83 -6.62 -15.16
C ALA A 77 -2.35 -6.58 -15.61
N ILE A 78 -1.67 -5.47 -15.37
CA ILE A 78 -0.22 -5.33 -15.63
C ILE A 78 0.57 -6.36 -14.82
N ALA A 79 0.28 -6.50 -13.52
CA ALA A 79 0.99 -7.41 -12.64
C ALA A 79 0.85 -8.87 -13.11
N ILE A 80 -0.36 -9.29 -13.41
CA ILE A 80 -0.65 -10.65 -13.93
C ILE A 80 0.13 -10.89 -15.23
N ALA A 81 0.01 -9.98 -16.20
CA ALA A 81 0.64 -10.13 -17.50
C ALA A 81 2.18 -10.10 -17.43
N ALA A 82 2.75 -9.29 -16.54
CA ALA A 82 4.19 -9.21 -16.31
C ALA A 82 4.75 -10.51 -15.69
N MET A 83 4.08 -11.03 -14.65
CA MET A 83 4.49 -12.30 -14.02
C MET A 83 4.39 -13.48 -14.97
N GLN A 84 3.35 -13.55 -15.82
CA GLN A 84 3.22 -14.56 -16.88
C GLN A 84 4.35 -14.50 -17.92
N ARG A 85 4.99 -13.33 -18.09
CA ARG A 85 6.17 -13.13 -18.95
C ARG A 85 7.50 -13.28 -18.22
N GLY A 86 7.48 -13.68 -16.95
CA GLY A 86 8.67 -13.98 -16.17
C GLY A 86 9.24 -12.79 -15.37
N ALA A 87 8.59 -11.63 -15.37
CA ALA A 87 9.02 -10.49 -14.56
C ALA A 87 8.58 -10.62 -13.09
N HIS A 88 9.37 -10.12 -12.16
CA HIS A 88 8.95 -9.84 -10.81
C HIS A 88 8.20 -8.51 -10.76
N VAL A 89 7.25 -8.35 -9.83
CA VAL A 89 6.34 -7.19 -9.87
C VAL A 89 6.25 -6.51 -8.51
N MET A 90 6.36 -5.18 -8.53
CA MET A 90 5.91 -4.31 -7.46
C MET A 90 4.69 -3.53 -7.92
N VAL A 91 3.62 -3.55 -7.10
CA VAL A 91 2.37 -2.82 -7.33
C VAL A 91 2.18 -1.79 -6.23
N GLU A 92 1.73 -0.58 -6.57
CA GLU A 92 1.27 0.38 -5.57
C GLU A 92 -0.05 -0.07 -4.91
N LYS A 93 -0.21 0.32 -3.65
CA LYS A 93 -1.44 0.07 -2.88
C LYS A 93 -2.67 0.76 -3.51
N PRO A 94 -3.88 0.23 -3.25
CA PRO A 94 -4.21 -1.08 -2.69
C PRO A 94 -3.82 -2.23 -3.62
N MET A 95 -3.97 -3.48 -3.19
CA MET A 95 -3.57 -4.64 -3.99
C MET A 95 -4.26 -4.67 -5.36
N ALA A 96 -5.57 -4.39 -5.39
CA ALA A 96 -6.36 -4.35 -6.62
C ALA A 96 -7.65 -3.52 -6.42
N ALA A 97 -8.38 -3.28 -7.51
CA ALA A 97 -9.70 -2.65 -7.46
C ALA A 97 -10.78 -3.55 -6.86
N ASP A 98 -10.68 -4.87 -7.03
CA ASP A 98 -11.62 -5.85 -6.47
C ASP A 98 -10.91 -7.14 -6.00
N LEU A 99 -11.68 -8.00 -5.31
CA LEU A 99 -11.14 -9.22 -4.74
C LEU A 99 -10.72 -10.23 -5.80
N ALA A 100 -11.45 -10.33 -6.91
CA ALA A 100 -11.15 -11.32 -7.95
C ALA A 100 -9.79 -11.03 -8.62
N ASP A 101 -9.51 -9.77 -8.91
CA ASP A 101 -8.23 -9.34 -9.44
C ASP A 101 -7.09 -9.63 -8.43
N ALA A 102 -7.30 -9.36 -7.14
CA ALA A 102 -6.30 -9.63 -6.09
C ALA A 102 -6.01 -11.13 -5.93
N GLU A 103 -7.04 -11.98 -5.96
CA GLU A 103 -6.89 -13.45 -5.91
C GLU A 103 -6.12 -13.95 -7.13
N GLN A 104 -6.44 -13.45 -8.34
CA GLN A 104 -5.74 -13.81 -9.55
C GLN A 104 -4.27 -13.36 -9.56
N MET A 105 -3.96 -12.18 -9.02
CA MET A 105 -2.57 -11.73 -8.85
C MET A 105 -1.77 -12.69 -7.98
N LEU A 106 -2.31 -13.09 -6.82
CA LEU A 106 -1.63 -14.01 -5.91
C LEU A 106 -1.49 -15.41 -6.53
N GLU A 107 -2.53 -15.93 -7.19
CA GLU A 107 -2.48 -17.21 -7.89
C GLU A 107 -1.42 -17.19 -9.00
N THR A 108 -1.37 -16.12 -9.78
CA THR A 108 -0.37 -15.95 -10.86
C THR A 108 1.05 -15.90 -10.29
N ALA A 109 1.28 -15.16 -9.20
CA ALA A 109 2.58 -15.08 -8.55
C ALA A 109 3.09 -16.48 -8.13
N ARG A 110 2.19 -17.29 -7.54
CA ARG A 110 2.50 -18.68 -7.15
C ARG A 110 2.74 -19.61 -8.33
N ALA A 111 1.88 -19.53 -9.36
CA ALA A 111 1.97 -20.38 -10.53
C ALA A 111 3.23 -20.12 -11.38
N THR A 112 3.71 -18.88 -11.40
CA THR A 112 4.88 -18.47 -12.19
C THR A 112 6.17 -18.45 -11.38
N ASP A 113 6.11 -18.64 -10.07
CA ASP A 113 7.24 -18.47 -9.16
C ASP A 113 7.89 -17.08 -9.30
N ARG A 114 7.04 -16.05 -9.42
CA ARG A 114 7.48 -14.65 -9.50
C ARG A 114 7.15 -13.91 -8.23
N MET A 115 8.05 -13.05 -7.82
CA MET A 115 7.86 -12.19 -6.66
C MET A 115 6.79 -11.14 -6.97
N LEU A 116 5.78 -11.05 -6.10
CA LEU A 116 4.78 -9.99 -6.07
C LEU A 116 4.90 -9.25 -4.74
N MET A 117 5.08 -7.94 -4.79
CA MET A 117 5.08 -7.07 -3.61
C MET A 117 4.06 -5.97 -3.77
N ILE A 118 3.22 -5.78 -2.76
CA ILE A 118 2.35 -4.62 -2.67
C ILE A 118 3.07 -3.56 -1.84
N ASN A 119 3.30 -2.39 -2.43
CA ASN A 119 3.98 -1.30 -1.74
C ASN A 119 3.03 -0.56 -0.81
N TRP A 120 3.29 -0.63 0.47
CA TRP A 120 2.58 0.11 1.50
C TRP A 120 3.47 1.23 2.05
N PRO A 121 3.29 2.51 1.64
CA PRO A 121 4.12 3.64 2.10
C PRO A 121 4.29 3.72 3.62
N THR A 122 3.28 3.33 4.39
CA THR A 122 3.33 3.30 5.86
C THR A 122 4.39 2.34 6.42
N ARG A 123 4.78 1.28 5.68
CA ARG A 123 5.84 0.34 6.08
C ARG A 123 7.20 1.03 6.22
N TRP A 124 7.42 2.09 5.44
CA TRP A 124 8.69 2.82 5.43
C TRP A 124 8.79 3.89 6.53
N ASN A 125 7.77 4.01 7.38
CA ASN A 125 7.82 4.83 8.59
C ASN A 125 8.40 4.01 9.75
N PRO A 126 9.58 4.38 10.31
CA PRO A 126 10.21 3.61 11.40
C PRO A 126 9.34 3.44 12.63
N ALA A 127 8.50 4.44 12.98
CA ALA A 127 7.64 4.35 14.14
C ALA A 127 6.46 3.39 13.93
N ILE A 128 5.84 3.40 12.76
CA ILE A 128 4.78 2.45 12.42
C ILE A 128 5.35 1.03 12.38
N HIS A 129 6.50 0.85 11.73
CA HIS A 129 7.17 -0.45 11.70
C HIS A 129 7.48 -0.96 13.10
N ALA A 130 8.12 -0.13 13.95
CA ALA A 130 8.46 -0.52 15.32
C ALA A 130 7.21 -0.83 16.16
N LEU A 131 6.12 -0.07 16.02
CA LEU A 131 4.86 -0.35 16.71
C LEU A 131 4.33 -1.74 16.36
N LEU A 132 4.26 -2.06 15.06
CA LEU A 132 3.72 -3.33 14.59
C LEU A 132 4.58 -4.53 15.02
N GLU A 133 5.91 -4.44 14.87
CA GLU A 133 6.83 -5.50 15.27
C GLU A 133 6.80 -5.77 16.78
N ARG A 134 6.83 -4.71 17.60
CA ARG A 134 6.78 -4.83 19.07
C ARG A 134 5.43 -5.34 19.57
N ALA A 135 4.33 -4.92 18.94
CA ALA A 135 3.01 -5.46 19.27
C ALA A 135 2.92 -6.95 18.91
N ARG A 136 3.43 -7.34 17.73
CA ARG A 136 3.42 -8.72 17.27
C ARG A 136 4.34 -9.63 18.08
N SER A 137 5.47 -9.13 18.56
CA SER A 137 6.38 -9.89 19.44
C SER A 137 5.80 -10.16 20.84
N GLY A 138 4.63 -9.55 21.17
CA GLY A 138 4.02 -9.65 22.50
C GLY A 138 4.60 -8.72 23.55
N GLU A 139 5.47 -7.79 23.19
CA GLU A 139 6.09 -6.84 24.15
C GLU A 139 5.04 -6.01 24.92
N PHE A 140 3.91 -5.75 24.30
CA PHE A 140 2.81 -4.99 24.91
C PHE A 140 1.74 -5.91 25.54
N GLY A 141 1.95 -7.23 25.60
CA GLY A 141 0.94 -8.20 25.95
C GLY A 141 -0.01 -8.54 24.77
N ALA A 142 -1.15 -9.14 25.06
CA ALA A 142 -2.11 -9.52 24.02
C ALA A 142 -2.85 -8.28 23.48
N VAL A 143 -2.82 -8.10 22.18
CA VAL A 143 -3.57 -7.02 21.50
C VAL A 143 -5.06 -7.35 21.54
N PHE A 144 -5.89 -6.43 22.01
CA PHE A 144 -7.35 -6.56 22.02
C PHE A 144 -8.07 -5.49 21.21
N GLU A 145 -7.38 -4.39 20.83
CA GLU A 145 -7.93 -3.40 19.92
C GLU A 145 -6.80 -2.75 19.09
N PHE A 146 -7.09 -2.56 17.80
CA PHE A 146 -6.28 -1.78 16.88
C PHE A 146 -7.13 -0.65 16.30
N ARG A 147 -6.60 0.57 16.26
CA ARG A 147 -7.26 1.70 15.60
C ARG A 147 -6.33 2.36 14.59
N PHE A 148 -6.93 2.70 13.47
CA PHE A 148 -6.27 3.46 12.41
C PHE A 148 -7.28 4.43 11.78
N ARG A 149 -6.83 5.66 11.58
CA ARG A 149 -7.57 6.65 10.79
C ARG A 149 -6.64 7.29 9.79
N ALA A 150 -7.05 7.36 8.51
CA ALA A 150 -6.32 8.09 7.49
C ALA A 150 -7.25 8.97 6.67
N GLY A 151 -6.71 10.09 6.22
CA GLY A 151 -7.46 10.99 5.36
C GLY A 151 -6.83 12.36 5.22
N HIS A 152 -7.44 13.09 4.33
CA HIS A 152 -7.16 14.51 4.02
C HIS A 152 -8.44 15.17 3.50
N ALA A 153 -8.37 16.41 3.06
CA ALA A 153 -9.54 17.16 2.58
C ALA A 153 -10.14 16.62 1.26
N GLY A 154 -9.47 15.71 0.58
CA GLY A 154 -9.86 15.10 -0.70
C GLY A 154 -8.77 15.28 -1.76
N PRO A 155 -8.62 14.33 -2.71
CA PRO A 155 -7.56 14.39 -3.73
C PRO A 155 -7.60 15.67 -4.57
N ARG A 156 -8.80 16.13 -4.97
CA ARG A 156 -8.99 17.39 -5.70
C ARG A 156 -8.61 18.59 -4.85
N GLU A 157 -9.06 18.60 -3.60
CA GLU A 157 -8.90 19.72 -2.67
C GLU A 157 -7.45 19.93 -2.23
N ILE A 158 -6.65 18.88 -2.21
CA ILE A 158 -5.22 18.99 -1.90
C ILE A 158 -4.34 19.18 -3.16
N GLY A 159 -4.96 19.26 -4.36
CA GLY A 159 -4.26 19.55 -5.61
C GLY A 159 -3.51 18.37 -6.20
N CYS A 160 -4.02 17.15 -6.04
CA CYS A 160 -3.47 15.99 -6.75
C CYS A 160 -3.56 16.15 -8.27
N ASP A 161 -2.68 15.45 -8.98
CA ASP A 161 -2.67 15.44 -10.43
C ASP A 161 -4.05 15.03 -11.00
N PRO A 162 -4.58 15.72 -12.03
CA PRO A 162 -5.89 15.42 -12.60
C PRO A 162 -6.05 13.98 -13.09
N TYR A 163 -5.01 13.37 -13.67
CA TYR A 163 -5.06 11.97 -14.11
C TYR A 163 -5.16 11.00 -12.94
N PHE A 164 -4.59 11.34 -11.76
CA PHE A 164 -4.75 10.58 -10.55
C PHE A 164 -6.17 10.71 -9.98
N VAL A 165 -6.67 11.96 -9.87
CA VAL A 165 -8.02 12.24 -9.37
C VAL A 165 -9.10 11.57 -10.20
N GLU A 166 -8.98 11.57 -11.53
CA GLU A 166 -9.96 11.01 -12.44
C GLU A 166 -10.26 9.53 -12.12
N TRP A 167 -9.26 8.71 -11.98
CA TRP A 167 -9.49 7.28 -11.72
C TRP A 167 -9.79 6.98 -10.25
N LEU A 168 -9.29 7.78 -9.30
CA LEU A 168 -9.66 7.62 -7.89
C LEU A 168 -11.16 7.80 -7.67
N TYR A 169 -11.82 8.64 -8.47
CA TYR A 169 -13.26 8.89 -8.38
C TYR A 169 -14.10 7.92 -9.20
N ASP A 170 -13.48 7.10 -10.03
CA ASP A 170 -14.16 6.03 -10.76
C ASP A 170 -14.09 4.72 -9.95
N GLU A 171 -15.23 4.31 -9.39
CA GLU A 171 -15.33 3.09 -8.57
C GLU A 171 -14.89 1.82 -9.33
N ARG A 172 -15.06 1.77 -10.65
CA ARG A 172 -14.62 0.62 -11.45
C ARG A 172 -13.09 0.50 -11.53
N ARG A 173 -12.39 1.64 -11.48
CA ARG A 173 -10.94 1.73 -11.59
C ARG A 173 -10.25 1.68 -10.22
N ASN A 174 -10.84 2.35 -9.22
CA ASN A 174 -10.30 2.43 -7.87
C ASN A 174 -10.80 1.28 -6.97
N GLY A 175 -12.04 0.80 -7.17
CA GLY A 175 -12.70 -0.21 -6.34
C GLY A 175 -13.65 0.38 -5.29
N ALA A 176 -13.42 1.60 -4.83
CA ALA A 176 -14.27 2.43 -3.96
C ALA A 176 -13.70 3.85 -3.98
N GLY A 177 -14.15 4.74 -3.10
CA GLY A 177 -13.56 6.06 -2.86
C GLY A 177 -12.50 6.04 -1.76
N ALA A 178 -12.71 6.83 -0.70
CA ALA A 178 -11.83 6.88 0.46
C ALA A 178 -11.63 5.50 1.14
N LEU A 179 -12.64 4.64 1.09
CA LEU A 179 -12.54 3.26 1.59
C LEU A 179 -11.36 2.52 0.96
N ALA A 180 -11.27 2.48 -0.37
CA ALA A 180 -10.18 1.78 -1.06
C ALA A 180 -8.84 2.49 -0.85
N ASP A 181 -8.82 3.82 -0.92
CA ASP A 181 -7.58 4.61 -0.86
C ASP A 181 -6.93 4.57 0.53
N PHE A 182 -7.72 4.67 1.62
CA PHE A 182 -7.19 4.83 2.97
C PHE A 182 -7.48 3.67 3.93
N ALA A 183 -8.66 3.04 3.88
CA ALA A 183 -8.94 1.96 4.83
C ALA A 183 -8.05 0.73 4.56
N CYS A 184 -7.55 0.56 3.35
CA CYS A 184 -6.61 -0.49 2.99
C CYS A 184 -5.33 -0.49 3.85
N TYR A 185 -4.83 0.68 4.29
CA TYR A 185 -3.68 0.77 5.18
C TYR A 185 -3.97 0.17 6.57
N GLY A 186 -5.10 0.54 7.16
CA GLY A 186 -5.52 -0.02 8.45
C GLY A 186 -5.83 -1.50 8.34
N ALA A 187 -6.45 -1.93 7.23
CA ALA A 187 -6.77 -3.32 6.96
C ALA A 187 -5.51 -4.20 6.88
N VAL A 188 -4.47 -3.77 6.13
CA VAL A 188 -3.22 -4.54 6.03
C VAL A 188 -2.46 -4.59 7.35
N MET A 189 -2.42 -3.48 8.12
CA MET A 189 -1.78 -3.48 9.43
C MET A 189 -2.50 -4.39 10.42
N SER A 190 -3.84 -4.35 10.47
CA SER A 190 -4.62 -5.23 11.34
C SER A 190 -4.54 -6.70 10.93
N ALA A 191 -4.55 -7.00 9.62
CA ALA A 191 -4.32 -8.34 9.10
C ALA A 191 -2.92 -8.87 9.48
N TYR A 192 -1.90 -8.03 9.40
CA TYR A 192 -0.55 -8.38 9.84
C TYR A 192 -0.46 -8.69 11.33
N LEU A 193 -1.12 -7.88 12.18
CA LEU A 193 -1.09 -8.04 13.63
C LEU A 193 -1.95 -9.20 14.14
N LEU A 194 -3.13 -9.40 13.55
CA LEU A 194 -4.21 -10.20 14.14
C LEU A 194 -4.64 -11.38 13.25
N GLY A 195 -4.14 -11.45 12.01
CA GLY A 195 -4.49 -12.47 11.03
C GLY A 195 -5.81 -12.18 10.30
N GLU A 196 -6.52 -13.23 9.90
CA GLU A 196 -7.80 -13.12 9.20
C GLU A 196 -8.95 -12.89 10.19
N PRO A 197 -9.80 -11.86 9.98
CA PRO A 197 -10.92 -11.59 10.87
C PRO A 197 -12.05 -12.62 10.70
N GLN A 198 -12.81 -12.85 11.79
CA GLN A 198 -13.99 -13.69 11.76
C GLN A 198 -15.21 -13.00 11.14
N GLN A 199 -15.25 -11.66 11.21
CA GLN A 199 -16.33 -10.84 10.71
C GLN A 199 -15.81 -9.45 10.37
N VAL A 200 -16.31 -8.88 9.29
CA VAL A 200 -16.08 -7.48 8.92
C VAL A 200 -17.43 -6.81 8.74
N LEU A 201 -17.57 -5.63 9.32
CA LEU A 201 -18.73 -4.76 9.21
C LEU A 201 -18.26 -3.36 8.84
N GLY A 202 -19.12 -2.57 8.23
CA GLY A 202 -18.76 -1.20 7.94
C GLY A 202 -19.87 -0.41 7.26
N THR A 203 -19.54 0.83 7.00
CA THR A 203 -20.41 1.74 6.23
C THR A 203 -19.53 2.72 5.48
N ARG A 204 -20.00 3.16 4.33
CA ARG A 204 -19.38 4.20 3.52
C ARG A 204 -20.42 5.10 2.88
N GLY A 205 -20.03 6.27 2.47
CA GLY A 205 -20.91 7.19 1.74
C GLY A 205 -20.22 8.46 1.31
N ASN A 206 -20.80 9.11 0.33
CA ASN A 206 -20.47 10.49 -0.03
C ASN A 206 -21.27 11.42 0.90
N LEU A 207 -20.61 11.94 1.93
CA LEU A 207 -21.24 12.71 3.00
C LEU A 207 -21.03 14.22 2.88
N THR A 208 -19.95 14.63 2.21
CA THR A 208 -19.55 16.05 2.19
C THR A 208 -19.26 16.61 0.79
N LYS A 209 -19.03 15.75 -0.21
CA LYS A 209 -18.71 16.23 -1.56
C LYS A 209 -19.98 16.44 -2.38
N ASP A 210 -20.02 17.55 -3.14
CA ASP A 210 -21.10 17.92 -4.03
C ASP A 210 -20.95 17.37 -5.46
N TYR A 211 -19.92 16.54 -5.68
CA TYR A 211 -19.64 15.87 -6.94
C TYR A 211 -19.75 14.33 -6.79
N PRO A 212 -20.00 13.61 -7.90
CA PRO A 212 -20.24 12.17 -7.83
C PRO A 212 -18.94 11.41 -7.52
N ILE A 213 -18.95 10.72 -6.38
CA ILE A 213 -17.96 9.72 -5.97
C ILE A 213 -18.69 8.64 -5.16
N SER A 214 -18.11 7.45 -5.06
CA SER A 214 -18.72 6.35 -4.31
C SER A 214 -18.76 6.62 -2.81
N ASP A 215 -17.66 7.10 -2.26
CA ASP A 215 -17.57 7.50 -0.85
C ASP A 215 -16.42 8.49 -0.62
N ASP A 216 -16.65 9.44 0.28
CA ASP A 216 -15.63 10.33 0.84
C ASP A 216 -15.35 10.02 2.31
N ASN A 217 -16.18 9.18 2.94
CA ASN A 217 -16.03 8.71 4.30
C ASN A 217 -16.40 7.24 4.41
N ALA A 218 -15.61 6.48 5.16
CA ALA A 218 -15.86 5.07 5.43
C ALA A 218 -15.36 4.68 6.82
N VAL A 219 -16.06 3.72 7.43
CA VAL A 219 -15.65 3.04 8.66
C VAL A 219 -15.73 1.54 8.43
N LEU A 220 -14.65 0.84 8.76
CA LEU A 220 -14.53 -0.61 8.72
C LEU A 220 -14.22 -1.11 10.12
N ILE A 221 -14.97 -2.10 10.60
CA ILE A 221 -14.76 -2.77 11.88
C ILE A 221 -14.52 -4.26 11.60
N ALA A 222 -13.35 -4.76 11.98
CA ALA A 222 -13.00 -6.16 11.85
C ALA A 222 -12.94 -6.82 13.23
N ARG A 223 -13.70 -7.93 13.41
CA ARG A 223 -13.72 -8.72 14.63
C ARG A 223 -12.85 -9.95 14.48
N TYR A 224 -11.92 -10.10 15.40
CA TYR A 224 -11.05 -11.27 15.56
C TYR A 224 -11.48 -12.08 16.80
N PRO A 225 -10.96 -13.30 17.03
CA PRO A 225 -11.34 -14.12 18.20
C PRO A 225 -11.22 -13.40 19.55
N LYS A 226 -10.20 -12.53 19.71
CA LYS A 226 -9.93 -11.79 20.95
C LYS A 226 -9.61 -10.32 20.74
N ALA A 227 -9.89 -9.78 19.56
CA ALA A 227 -9.58 -8.38 19.25
C ALA A 227 -10.60 -7.77 18.29
N ILE A 228 -10.59 -6.44 18.24
CA ILE A 228 -11.35 -5.63 17.27
C ILE A 228 -10.38 -4.66 16.61
N ALA A 229 -10.48 -4.49 15.29
CA ALA A 229 -9.86 -3.38 14.57
C ALA A 229 -10.94 -2.38 14.14
N VAL A 230 -10.69 -1.08 14.39
CA VAL A 230 -11.52 0.04 13.93
C VAL A 230 -10.67 0.86 12.96
N ILE A 231 -11.14 0.97 11.74
CA ILE A 231 -10.42 1.60 10.63
C ILE A 231 -11.32 2.64 10.00
N GLU A 232 -10.83 3.87 9.95
CA GLU A 232 -11.56 5.00 9.39
C GLU A 232 -10.81 5.59 8.21
N ALA A 233 -11.54 5.94 7.16
CA ALA A 233 -11.03 6.56 5.95
C ALA A 233 -11.84 7.80 5.59
N THR A 234 -11.16 8.90 5.21
CA THR A 234 -11.88 10.12 4.87
C THR A 234 -11.15 10.98 3.82
N TRP A 235 -11.91 11.54 2.91
CA TRP A 235 -11.52 12.62 2.01
C TRP A 235 -12.13 13.97 2.40
N SER A 236 -12.52 14.10 3.69
CA SER A 236 -13.22 15.29 4.20
C SER A 236 -12.57 15.89 5.45
N GLN A 237 -11.36 15.40 5.79
CA GLN A 237 -10.67 15.85 7.00
C GLN A 237 -9.95 17.18 6.78
N ILE A 238 -10.17 18.12 7.69
CA ILE A 238 -9.48 19.41 7.76
C ILE A 238 -8.50 19.36 8.95
N GLY A 239 -7.20 19.38 8.64
CA GLY A 239 -6.15 19.30 9.66
C GLY A 239 -6.04 17.92 10.31
N THR A 240 -5.42 17.86 11.48
CA THR A 240 -5.26 16.66 12.31
C THR A 240 -5.68 16.95 13.75
N ASP A 241 -6.14 15.93 14.47
CA ASP A 241 -6.53 16.05 15.87
C ASP A 241 -5.37 15.88 16.87
N GLY A 242 -4.18 15.52 16.36
CA GLY A 242 -3.00 15.27 17.20
C GLY A 242 -3.06 13.97 18.00
N ALA A 243 -4.06 13.10 17.78
CA ALA A 243 -4.13 11.80 18.42
C ALA A 243 -3.08 10.83 17.84
N PRO A 244 -2.57 9.87 18.65
CA PRO A 244 -1.72 8.82 18.13
C PRO A 244 -2.42 8.01 17.04
N ASN A 245 -1.70 7.73 15.92
CA ASN A 245 -2.24 6.98 14.78
C ASN A 245 -1.12 6.30 13.96
N PRO A 246 -1.13 4.97 13.75
CA PRO A 246 -2.02 3.98 14.37
C PRO A 246 -1.84 3.86 15.89
N ILE A 247 -2.82 3.22 16.55
CA ILE A 247 -2.77 2.93 17.98
C ILE A 247 -3.15 1.48 18.26
N VAL A 248 -2.44 0.84 19.16
CA VAL A 248 -2.65 -0.54 19.63
C VAL A 248 -2.97 -0.51 21.11
N TYR A 249 -4.08 -1.15 21.50
CA TYR A 249 -4.45 -1.38 22.88
C TYR A 249 -4.21 -2.85 23.20
N SER A 250 -3.42 -3.10 24.25
CA SER A 250 -2.98 -4.43 24.64
C SER A 250 -3.06 -4.59 26.16
N THR A 251 -2.94 -5.82 26.66
CA THR A 251 -3.15 -6.11 28.08
C THR A 251 -2.13 -5.45 29.01
N GLU A 252 -0.92 -5.15 28.53
CA GLU A 252 0.17 -4.58 29.35
C GLU A 252 0.54 -3.15 28.95
N ALA A 253 0.10 -2.70 27.76
CA ALA A 253 0.38 -1.34 27.30
C ALA A 253 -0.66 -0.84 26.30
N THR A 254 -0.75 0.48 26.18
CA THR A 254 -1.30 1.17 25.02
C THR A 254 -0.15 1.86 24.30
N ALA A 255 0.02 1.57 23.02
CA ALA A 255 1.09 2.15 22.21
C ALA A 255 0.54 2.74 20.90
N GLY A 256 1.09 3.88 20.48
CA GLY A 256 0.65 4.51 19.22
C GLY A 256 1.71 5.43 18.65
N VAL A 257 1.57 5.75 17.38
CA VAL A 257 2.50 6.65 16.68
C VAL A 257 1.98 8.09 16.74
N ILE A 258 2.82 9.00 17.16
CA ILE A 258 2.56 10.44 17.15
C ILE A 258 3.84 11.19 16.74
N ASP A 259 3.75 12.08 15.76
CA ASP A 259 4.87 12.88 15.27
C ASP A 259 6.13 12.05 14.93
N GLY A 260 5.93 10.88 14.30
CA GLY A 260 7.02 9.97 13.93
C GLY A 260 7.70 9.25 15.12
N LYS A 261 7.11 9.29 16.32
CA LYS A 261 7.60 8.66 17.54
C LYS A 261 6.60 7.66 18.08
N LEU A 262 7.04 6.72 18.92
CA LEU A 262 6.18 5.81 19.68
C LEU A 262 5.85 6.42 21.04
N ARG A 263 4.58 6.60 21.31
CA ARG A 263 4.04 6.91 22.62
C ARG A 263 3.55 5.61 23.27
N ILE A 264 4.13 5.25 24.42
CA ILE A 264 3.83 3.99 25.10
C ILE A 264 3.39 4.28 26.52
N HIS A 265 2.22 3.81 26.89
CA HIS A 265 1.67 3.83 28.23
C HIS A 265 1.66 2.41 28.79
N ARG A 266 2.43 2.14 29.84
CA ARG A 266 2.42 0.88 30.55
C ARG A 266 1.67 1.03 31.88
N ARG A 267 1.11 -0.07 32.36
CA ARG A 267 0.39 -0.07 33.64
C ARG A 267 1.29 0.41 34.77
N GLY A 268 0.84 1.42 35.53
CA GLY A 268 1.55 1.97 36.69
C GLY A 268 2.83 2.74 36.37
N ALA A 269 3.07 3.12 35.14
CA ALA A 269 4.21 3.91 34.68
C ALA A 269 3.79 5.19 33.97
N GLU A 270 4.64 6.19 33.99
CA GLU A 270 4.48 7.39 33.20
C GLU A 270 4.63 7.06 31.67
N PRO A 271 3.91 7.77 30.79
CA PRO A 271 4.04 7.60 29.37
C PRO A 271 5.46 7.88 28.88
N VAL A 272 5.97 7.01 28.02
CA VAL A 272 7.26 7.20 27.38
C VAL A 272 7.04 7.59 25.92
N LEU A 273 7.84 8.53 25.41
CA LEU A 273 7.90 8.92 24.01
C LEU A 273 9.26 8.51 23.45
N GLU A 274 9.29 7.48 22.63
CA GLU A 274 10.48 6.89 22.03
C GLU A 274 10.64 7.29 20.57
N THR A 275 11.86 7.60 20.14
CA THR A 275 12.20 7.73 18.72
C THR A 275 12.79 6.41 18.24
N PRO A 276 12.10 5.63 17.43
CA PRO A 276 12.64 4.38 16.90
C PRO A 276 13.86 4.61 16.02
N PRO A 277 14.80 3.65 15.97
CA PRO A 277 15.93 3.76 15.07
C PRO A 277 15.44 3.80 13.60
N PRO A 278 16.24 4.38 12.68
CA PRO A 278 15.99 4.27 11.26
C PRO A 278 15.88 2.82 10.81
N LEU A 279 15.13 2.57 9.76
CA LEU A 279 15.06 1.24 9.14
C LEU A 279 16.44 0.80 8.67
N PRO A 280 16.76 -0.50 8.77
CA PRO A 280 18.08 -1.03 8.38
C PRO A 280 18.38 -0.81 6.91
N VAL A 281 19.66 -0.76 6.56
CA VAL A 281 20.10 -0.70 5.17
C VAL A 281 19.55 -1.90 4.40
N GLY A 282 19.04 -1.65 3.20
CA GLY A 282 18.32 -2.64 2.40
C GLY A 282 16.83 -2.76 2.72
N GLU A 283 16.31 -1.95 3.68
CA GLU A 283 14.90 -1.95 4.07
C GLU A 283 14.36 -0.53 4.29
N ARG A 284 15.07 0.51 3.86
CA ARG A 284 14.70 1.90 4.12
C ARG A 284 13.54 2.39 3.24
N ASN A 285 13.35 1.75 2.09
CA ASN A 285 12.31 2.07 1.11
C ASN A 285 11.95 0.85 0.26
N ALA A 286 10.93 1.00 -0.58
CA ALA A 286 10.38 -0.08 -1.38
C ALA A 286 11.41 -0.69 -2.37
N PRO A 287 12.16 0.08 -3.19
CA PRO A 287 13.19 -0.48 -4.06
C PRO A 287 14.29 -1.24 -3.31
N GLU A 288 14.81 -0.70 -2.21
CA GLU A 288 15.85 -1.40 -1.43
C GLU A 288 15.38 -2.76 -0.93
N TYR A 289 14.17 -2.81 -0.37
CA TYR A 289 13.62 -4.05 0.16
C TYR A 289 13.32 -5.06 -0.96
N PHE A 290 12.74 -4.60 -2.06
CA PHE A 290 12.45 -5.43 -3.21
C PHE A 290 13.73 -6.05 -3.79
N LEU A 291 14.77 -5.24 -3.98
CA LEU A 291 16.08 -5.71 -4.47
C LEU A 291 16.77 -6.65 -3.47
N LYS A 292 16.62 -6.41 -2.16
CA LYS A 292 17.08 -7.34 -1.13
C LYS A 292 16.43 -8.71 -1.31
N CYS A 293 15.08 -8.76 -1.44
CA CYS A 293 14.38 -10.02 -1.67
C CYS A 293 14.86 -10.73 -2.94
N LEU A 294 15.00 -10.00 -4.05
CA LEU A 294 15.54 -10.57 -5.31
C LEU A 294 16.92 -11.19 -5.14
N ARG A 295 17.84 -10.49 -4.50
CA ARG A 295 19.24 -10.94 -4.33
C ARG A 295 19.36 -12.13 -3.38
N THR A 296 18.49 -12.22 -2.39
CA THR A 296 18.49 -13.31 -1.40
C THR A 296 17.59 -14.49 -1.80
N GLY A 297 16.81 -14.37 -2.87
CA GLY A 297 15.83 -15.38 -3.26
C GLY A 297 14.69 -15.54 -2.25
N THR A 298 14.38 -14.48 -1.48
CA THR A 298 13.28 -14.46 -0.51
C THR A 298 12.07 -13.74 -1.07
N HIS A 299 10.90 -13.98 -0.46
CA HIS A 299 9.67 -13.27 -0.82
C HIS A 299 9.38 -12.12 0.16
N PRO A 300 8.58 -11.12 -0.26
CA PRO A 300 8.12 -10.05 0.63
C PRO A 300 7.34 -10.62 1.83
N GLU A 301 7.66 -10.14 3.03
CA GLU A 301 7.10 -10.60 4.29
C GLU A 301 6.37 -9.48 5.04
N GLY A 302 5.67 -9.87 6.10
CA GLY A 302 4.96 -8.93 6.95
C GLY A 302 3.83 -8.22 6.22
N VAL A 303 3.72 -6.92 6.38
CA VAL A 303 2.72 -6.09 5.68
C VAL A 303 2.93 -6.04 4.16
N LEU A 304 4.13 -6.40 3.68
CA LEU A 304 4.48 -6.40 2.26
C LEU A 304 4.13 -7.74 1.58
N SER A 305 3.75 -8.78 2.35
CA SER A 305 3.31 -10.07 1.82
C SER A 305 2.01 -9.92 1.02
N PRO A 306 1.94 -10.46 -0.20
CA PRO A 306 0.70 -10.46 -0.98
C PRO A 306 -0.42 -11.26 -0.31
N GLU A 307 -0.12 -12.24 0.55
CA GLU A 307 -1.12 -12.96 1.35
C GLU A 307 -1.79 -12.04 2.38
N VAL A 308 -1.01 -11.22 3.08
CA VAL A 308 -1.54 -10.25 4.05
C VAL A 308 -2.33 -9.15 3.33
N ALA A 309 -1.85 -8.73 2.16
CA ALA A 309 -2.56 -7.78 1.32
C ALA A 309 -3.91 -8.35 0.82
N LEU A 310 -3.98 -9.64 0.50
CA LEU A 310 -5.24 -10.29 0.11
C LEU A 310 -6.25 -10.33 1.26
N ILE A 311 -5.81 -10.59 2.50
CA ILE A 311 -6.70 -10.49 3.68
C ILE A 311 -7.25 -9.06 3.79
N ALA A 312 -6.39 -8.04 3.65
CA ALA A 312 -6.81 -6.65 3.67
C ALA A 312 -7.81 -6.33 2.55
N GLN A 313 -7.60 -6.86 1.34
CA GLN A 313 -8.52 -6.70 0.22
C GLN A 313 -9.91 -7.31 0.53
N ARG A 314 -9.98 -8.50 1.13
CA ARG A 314 -11.23 -9.11 1.57
C ARG A 314 -11.95 -8.26 2.61
N MET A 315 -11.21 -7.61 3.52
CA MET A 315 -11.81 -6.72 4.51
C MET A 315 -12.43 -5.48 3.86
N VAL A 316 -11.75 -4.87 2.90
CA VAL A 316 -12.27 -3.71 2.14
C VAL A 316 -13.47 -4.14 1.30
N GLU A 317 -13.39 -5.28 0.62
CA GLU A 317 -14.50 -5.82 -0.21
C GLU A 317 -15.79 -6.04 0.59
N ALA A 318 -15.67 -6.49 1.85
CA ALA A 318 -16.84 -6.73 2.71
C ALA A 318 -17.63 -5.47 3.10
N VAL A 319 -17.08 -4.26 2.82
CA VAL A 319 -17.73 -2.96 3.12
C VAL A 319 -18.17 -2.23 1.84
N LYS A 320 -17.80 -2.74 0.67
CA LYS A 320 -18.29 -2.19 -0.61
C LYS A 320 -19.76 -2.47 -0.80
#